data_30fd5b01a4aa1fc096a53bf08f31b358
#
_entry.id   30fd5b01a4aa1fc096a53bf08f31b358
#
_cell.length_a   1.000
_cell.length_b   1.000
_cell.length_c   1.000
_cell.angle_alpha   90.00
_cell.angle_beta   90.00
_cell.angle_gamma   90.00
#
_symmetry.space_group_name_H-M   'P 1'
#
loop_
_entity.id
_entity.type
_entity.pdbx_description
1 polymer ?
#
loop_
_entity_poly.entity_id
_entity_poly.type
_entity_poly.pdbx_seq_one_letter_code
_entity_poly.pdbx_strand_id
1 'polypeptide(L)'
;MIKLIALICKKDEISESEFRSYYENKHVPLIKSIFPSLVRYERKYLNEANILHGEFTLESINHNNIFNVITELTFEDEKGLNQFFEIAAKEEIVEIIRKDEENFLDSRKTIMYRID
;
A
#
# COMPACT_ATOMS: atom_id res chain seq x y z
N MET A 1 7.86 9.44 15.96
CA MET A 1 6.76 9.02 15.07
C MET A 1 6.87 7.55 14.72
N ILE A 2 5.75 6.92 14.44
CA ILE A 2 5.68 5.50 14.12
C ILE A 2 5.30 5.34 12.66
N LYS A 3 5.94 4.43 11.95
CA LYS A 3 5.67 4.18 10.54
C LYS A 3 5.28 2.73 10.28
N LEU A 4 4.29 2.56 9.42
CA LEU A 4 4.03 1.31 8.74
C LEU A 4 4.47 1.46 7.29
N ILE A 5 4.94 0.38 6.70
CA ILE A 5 5.27 0.33 5.28
C ILE A 5 4.46 -0.79 4.64
N ALA A 6 3.79 -0.47 3.54
CA ALA A 6 3.04 -1.43 2.77
C ALA A 6 3.70 -1.63 1.41
N LEU A 7 3.98 -2.88 1.08
CA LEU A 7 4.51 -3.28 -0.22
C LEU A 7 3.33 -3.81 -1.02
N ILE A 8 2.97 -3.12 -2.09
CA ILE A 8 1.71 -3.34 -2.79
C ILE A 8 1.93 -3.72 -4.25
N CYS A 9 1.22 -4.76 -4.68
CA CYS A 9 1.20 -5.20 -6.07
C CYS A 9 -0.12 -4.78 -6.72
N LYS A 10 -0.03 -4.29 -7.94
CA LYS A 10 -1.15 -4.01 -8.81
C LYS A 10 -1.87 -5.32 -9.16
N LYS A 11 -3.19 -5.29 -9.33
CA LYS A 11 -3.88 -6.43 -9.89
C LYS A 11 -3.54 -6.56 -11.39
N ASP A 12 -3.51 -7.79 -11.89
CA ASP A 12 -3.00 -8.07 -13.23
C ASP A 12 -3.84 -7.46 -14.37
N GLU A 13 -5.14 -7.30 -14.16
CA GLU A 13 -6.09 -6.93 -15.21
C GLU A 13 -6.07 -5.44 -15.58
N ILE A 14 -5.36 -4.60 -14.84
CA ILE A 14 -5.30 -3.16 -15.12
C ILE A 14 -3.87 -2.74 -15.45
N SER A 15 -3.76 -1.61 -16.17
CA SER A 15 -2.47 -1.02 -16.52
C SER A 15 -1.84 -0.33 -15.30
N GLU A 16 -0.54 -0.07 -15.38
CA GLU A 16 0.19 0.70 -14.37
C GLU A 16 -0.41 2.11 -14.22
N SER A 17 -0.79 2.73 -15.34
CA SER A 17 -1.41 4.06 -15.35
C SER A 17 -2.76 4.05 -14.64
N GLU A 18 -3.60 3.06 -14.92
CA GLU A 18 -4.89 2.90 -14.26
C GLU A 18 -4.72 2.65 -12.76
N PHE A 19 -3.73 1.84 -12.39
CA PHE A 19 -3.42 1.55 -11.00
C PHE A 19 -3.07 2.82 -10.22
N ARG A 20 -2.13 3.62 -10.76
CA ARG A 20 -1.71 4.87 -10.11
C ARG A 20 -2.82 5.89 -10.02
N SER A 21 -3.60 6.02 -11.09
CA SER A 21 -4.73 6.94 -11.14
C SER A 21 -5.77 6.58 -10.09
N TYR A 22 -6.14 5.32 -9.99
CA TYR A 22 -7.10 4.86 -8.99
C TYR A 22 -6.55 5.08 -7.57
N TYR A 23 -5.29 4.73 -7.36
CA TYR A 23 -4.66 4.86 -6.05
C TYR A 23 -4.73 6.30 -5.55
N GLU A 24 -4.27 7.26 -6.38
CA GLU A 24 -4.20 8.66 -5.98
C GLU A 24 -5.58 9.34 -5.90
N ASN A 25 -6.48 9.03 -6.83
CA ASN A 25 -7.73 9.76 -6.96
C ASN A 25 -8.91 9.14 -6.20
N LYS A 26 -8.84 7.86 -5.88
CA LYS A 26 -9.93 7.14 -5.21
C LYS A 26 -9.51 6.57 -3.85
N HIS A 27 -8.45 5.76 -3.82
CA HIS A 27 -8.03 5.08 -2.60
C HIS A 27 -7.50 6.04 -1.55
N VAL A 28 -6.59 6.92 -1.91
CA VAL A 28 -5.96 7.86 -0.96
C VAL A 28 -7.00 8.74 -0.26
N PRO A 29 -7.92 9.40 -0.99
CA PRO A 29 -8.96 10.19 -0.33
C PRO A 29 -9.84 9.37 0.61
N LEU A 30 -10.18 8.14 0.21
CA LEU A 30 -10.98 7.25 1.05
C LEU A 30 -10.25 6.93 2.36
N ILE A 31 -9.01 6.51 2.29
CA ILE A 31 -8.22 6.16 3.47
C ILE A 31 -8.06 7.35 4.40
N LYS A 32 -7.77 8.52 3.86
CA LYS A 32 -7.66 9.74 4.66
C LYS A 32 -8.96 10.11 5.36
N SER A 33 -10.10 9.83 4.73
CA SER A 33 -11.41 10.13 5.33
C SER A 33 -11.76 9.17 6.47
N ILE A 34 -11.25 7.94 6.42
CA ILE A 34 -11.56 6.89 7.41
C ILE A 34 -10.64 6.99 8.64
N PHE A 35 -9.36 7.33 8.45
CA PHE A 35 -8.34 7.23 9.49
C PHE A 35 -7.80 8.59 9.90
N PRO A 36 -8.42 9.26 10.89
CA PRO A 36 -8.00 10.60 11.32
C PRO A 36 -6.63 10.63 11.99
N SER A 37 -6.15 9.50 12.55
CA SER A 37 -4.84 9.45 13.21
C SER A 37 -3.67 9.33 12.25
N LEU A 38 -3.94 9.14 10.95
CA LEU A 38 -2.92 9.06 9.92
C LEU A 38 -2.38 10.45 9.63
N VAL A 39 -1.13 10.71 10.04
CA VAL A 39 -0.51 12.03 9.92
C VAL A 39 0.07 12.25 8.52
N ARG A 40 0.63 11.19 7.94
CA ARG A 40 1.26 11.26 6.63
C ARG A 40 1.00 9.95 5.90
N TYR A 41 0.70 10.05 4.61
CA TYR A 41 0.38 8.90 3.76
C TYR A 41 1.07 9.12 2.42
N GLU A 42 2.25 8.53 2.25
CA GLU A 42 3.10 8.73 1.09
C GLU A 42 3.20 7.47 0.24
N ARG A 43 3.12 7.63 -1.10
CA ARG A 43 3.32 6.56 -2.05
C ARG A 43 4.62 6.80 -2.80
N LYS A 44 5.41 5.74 -2.93
CA LYS A 44 6.63 5.74 -3.73
C LYS A 44 6.46 4.67 -4.80
N TYR A 45 6.14 5.11 -6.00
CA TYR A 45 5.91 4.18 -7.11
C TYR A 45 7.23 3.64 -7.62
N LEU A 46 7.24 2.33 -7.86
CA LEU A 46 8.42 1.61 -8.31
C LEU A 46 8.37 1.44 -9.82
N ASN A 47 9.53 1.51 -10.46
CA ASN A 47 9.66 1.36 -11.89
C ASN A 47 10.66 0.25 -12.16
N GLU A 48 10.28 -0.74 -12.98
CA GLU A 48 11.16 -1.86 -13.34
C GLU A 48 12.48 -1.38 -13.94
N ALA A 49 12.48 -0.26 -14.66
CA ALA A 49 13.70 0.31 -15.23
C ALA A 49 14.75 0.70 -14.19
N ASN A 50 14.34 0.80 -12.92
CA ASN A 50 15.22 1.15 -11.82
C ASN A 50 15.71 -0.06 -11.02
N ILE A 51 15.43 -1.28 -11.49
CA ILE A 51 15.95 -2.49 -10.86
C ILE A 51 17.47 -2.52 -11.08
N LEU A 52 18.20 -2.64 -9.98
CA LEU A 52 19.67 -2.73 -10.04
C LEU A 52 20.08 -4.13 -10.48
N HIS A 53 21.00 -4.18 -11.46
CA HIS A 53 21.44 -5.43 -12.06
C HIS A 53 22.81 -5.89 -11.59
N GLY A 54 23.48 -5.39 -10.67
CA GLY A 54 24.82 -5.77 -10.21
C GLY A 54 25.12 -7.26 -10.38
N GLU A 55 25.39 -7.94 -9.28
CA GLU A 55 25.58 -9.40 -9.29
C GLU A 55 24.25 -10.17 -9.31
N PHE A 56 23.13 -9.45 -9.21
CA PHE A 56 21.81 -10.03 -9.25
C PHE A 56 21.30 -9.98 -10.69
N THR A 57 21.01 -11.15 -11.24
CA THR A 57 20.38 -11.23 -12.56
C THR A 57 18.86 -11.16 -12.40
N LEU A 58 18.17 -10.83 -13.50
CA LEU A 58 16.70 -10.86 -13.51
C LEU A 58 16.15 -12.24 -13.15
N GLU A 59 16.91 -13.30 -13.43
CA GLU A 59 16.53 -14.67 -13.08
C GLU A 59 16.56 -14.93 -11.59
N SER A 60 17.36 -14.18 -10.83
CA SER A 60 17.40 -14.31 -9.37
C SER A 60 16.28 -13.53 -8.68
N ILE A 61 15.53 -12.73 -9.43
CA ILE A 61 14.40 -11.95 -8.93
C ILE A 61 13.12 -12.71 -9.24
N ASN A 62 12.31 -12.96 -8.21
CA ASN A 62 11.01 -13.58 -8.42
C ASN A 62 10.03 -12.56 -9.00
N HIS A 63 9.83 -12.60 -10.32
CA HIS A 63 8.94 -11.67 -11.03
C HIS A 63 7.49 -11.70 -10.54
N ASN A 64 7.06 -12.79 -9.90
CA ASN A 64 5.71 -12.91 -9.36
C ASN A 64 5.50 -12.07 -8.10
N ASN A 65 6.59 -11.57 -7.51
CA ASN A 65 6.58 -10.78 -6.27
C ASN A 65 7.11 -9.36 -6.46
N ILE A 66 7.10 -8.86 -7.69
CA ILE A 66 7.52 -7.47 -7.95
C ILE A 66 6.42 -6.52 -7.48
N PHE A 67 6.78 -5.64 -6.56
CA PHE A 67 5.86 -4.65 -6.04
C PHE A 67 5.82 -3.43 -6.95
N ASN A 68 4.65 -2.79 -7.00
CA ASN A 68 4.43 -1.60 -7.84
C ASN A 68 4.58 -0.30 -7.06
N VAL A 69 4.35 -0.34 -5.76
CA VAL A 69 4.42 0.84 -4.92
C VAL A 69 4.81 0.46 -3.49
N ILE A 70 5.59 1.35 -2.87
CA ILE A 70 5.84 1.31 -1.44
C ILE A 70 5.03 2.46 -0.84
N THR A 71 4.13 2.14 0.08
CA THR A 71 3.34 3.15 0.78
C THR A 71 3.80 3.27 2.22
N GLU A 72 4.07 4.48 2.66
CA GLU A 72 4.43 4.77 4.05
C GLU A 72 3.27 5.44 4.76
N LEU A 73 2.87 4.88 5.92
CA LEU A 73 1.83 5.41 6.76
C LEU A 73 2.48 5.85 8.07
N THR A 74 2.34 7.12 8.41
CA THR A 74 2.98 7.70 9.60
C THR A 74 1.94 8.08 10.64
N PHE A 75 2.21 7.71 11.88
CA PHE A 75 1.39 8.04 13.06
C PHE A 75 2.24 8.79 14.06
N GLU A 76 1.62 9.69 14.82
CA GLU A 76 2.34 10.50 15.78
C GLU A 76 2.92 9.64 16.92
N ASP A 77 2.12 8.69 17.42
CA ASP A 77 2.46 7.86 18.58
C ASP A 77 1.71 6.52 18.54
N GLU A 78 1.94 5.68 19.55
CA GLU A 78 1.28 4.39 19.69
C GLU A 78 -0.24 4.52 19.79
N LYS A 79 -0.74 5.57 20.41
CA LYS A 79 -2.18 5.82 20.53
C LYS A 79 -2.81 6.00 19.16
N GLY A 80 -2.15 6.78 18.28
CA GLY A 80 -2.62 6.99 16.91
C GLY A 80 -2.60 5.71 16.10
N LEU A 81 -1.55 4.90 16.24
CA LEU A 81 -1.44 3.61 15.57
C LEU A 81 -2.54 2.65 16.04
N ASN A 82 -2.77 2.58 17.34
CA ASN A 82 -3.81 1.72 17.90
C ASN A 82 -5.20 2.13 17.43
N GLN A 83 -5.48 3.43 17.35
CA GLN A 83 -6.74 3.95 16.82
C GLN A 83 -6.94 3.50 15.36
N PHE A 84 -5.88 3.56 14.57
CA PHE A 84 -5.92 3.10 13.18
C PHE A 84 -6.35 1.64 13.10
N PHE A 85 -5.73 0.77 13.89
CA PHE A 85 -6.07 -0.66 13.88
C PHE A 85 -7.47 -0.94 14.43
N GLU A 86 -7.92 -0.19 15.43
CA GLU A 86 -9.28 -0.32 15.96
C GLU A 86 -10.33 -0.01 14.90
N ILE A 87 -10.12 1.07 14.15
CA ILE A 87 -11.03 1.45 13.06
C ILE A 87 -10.97 0.42 11.95
N ALA A 88 -9.77 -0.02 11.56
CA ALA A 88 -9.58 -0.98 10.48
C ALA A 88 -10.22 -2.35 10.79
N ALA A 89 -10.42 -2.67 12.05
CA ALA A 89 -11.02 -3.94 12.48
C ALA A 89 -12.55 -3.93 12.45
N LYS A 90 -13.18 -2.77 12.30
CA LYS A 90 -14.65 -2.69 12.26
C LYS A 90 -15.17 -3.36 10.99
N GLU A 91 -16.23 -4.16 11.12
CA GLU A 91 -16.79 -4.91 10.00
C GLU A 91 -17.12 -4.04 8.78
N GLU A 92 -17.79 -2.91 9.03
CA GLU A 92 -18.17 -1.99 7.95
C GLU A 92 -16.96 -1.38 7.26
N ILE A 93 -15.88 -1.14 7.98
CA ILE A 93 -14.62 -0.60 7.41
C ILE A 93 -13.90 -1.67 6.61
N VAL A 94 -13.81 -2.89 7.12
CA VAL A 94 -13.22 -4.03 6.41
C VAL A 94 -13.90 -4.18 5.05
N GLU A 95 -15.21 -4.13 5.00
CA GLU A 95 -15.97 -4.30 3.78
C GLU A 95 -15.75 -3.15 2.78
N ILE A 96 -15.74 -1.91 3.27
CA ILE A 96 -15.49 -0.73 2.44
C ILE A 96 -14.10 -0.81 1.80
N ILE A 97 -13.08 -1.11 2.60
CA ILE A 97 -11.70 -1.19 2.12
C ILE A 97 -11.53 -2.36 1.15
N ARG A 98 -12.12 -3.52 1.46
CA ARG A 98 -12.04 -4.68 0.59
C ARG A 98 -12.60 -4.40 -0.80
N LYS A 99 -13.77 -3.78 -0.88
CA LYS A 99 -14.38 -3.41 -2.15
C LYS A 99 -13.54 -2.41 -2.93
N ASP A 100 -12.95 -1.45 -2.24
CA ASP A 100 -12.07 -0.47 -2.85
C ASP A 100 -10.81 -1.13 -3.41
N GLU A 101 -10.17 -1.98 -2.62
CA GLU A 101 -8.93 -2.65 -3.00
C GLU A 101 -9.12 -3.58 -4.20
N GLU A 102 -10.27 -4.22 -4.34
CA GLU A 102 -10.58 -5.08 -5.49
C GLU A 102 -10.45 -4.37 -6.82
N ASN A 103 -10.57 -3.04 -6.83
CA ASN A 103 -10.50 -2.27 -8.07
C ASN A 103 -9.08 -2.07 -8.59
N PHE A 104 -8.05 -2.23 -7.77
CA PHE A 104 -6.72 -1.84 -8.22
C PHE A 104 -5.55 -2.70 -7.72
N LEU A 105 -5.64 -3.35 -6.58
CA LEU A 105 -4.50 -4.10 -6.04
C LEU A 105 -4.77 -5.59 -5.91
N ASP A 106 -3.67 -6.35 -5.78
CA ASP A 106 -3.73 -7.78 -5.47
C ASP A 106 -3.48 -7.94 -3.97
N SER A 107 -4.56 -8.10 -3.20
CA SER A 107 -4.49 -8.18 -1.73
C SER A 107 -3.69 -9.40 -1.24
N ARG A 108 -3.61 -10.46 -2.05
CA ARG A 108 -2.88 -11.68 -1.69
C ARG A 108 -1.37 -11.47 -1.66
N LYS A 109 -0.88 -10.44 -2.37
CA LYS A 109 0.54 -10.13 -2.48
C LYS A 109 0.95 -8.90 -1.66
N THR A 110 -0.01 -8.24 -1.02
CA THR A 110 0.28 -7.05 -0.21
C THR A 110 0.86 -7.46 1.13
N ILE A 111 1.96 -6.83 1.51
CA ILE A 111 2.66 -7.11 2.76
C ILE A 111 2.81 -5.79 3.51
N MET A 112 2.54 -5.81 4.81
CA MET A 112 2.68 -4.63 5.64
C MET A 112 3.63 -4.90 6.80
N TYR A 113 4.54 -3.97 7.06
CA TYR A 113 5.51 -4.04 8.15
C TYR A 113 5.45 -2.78 8.99
N ARG A 114 5.77 -2.92 10.28
CA ARG A 114 6.10 -1.77 11.12
C ARG A 114 7.60 -1.53 11.02
N ILE A 115 7.98 -0.26 10.86
CA ILE A 115 9.38 0.15 10.85
C ILE A 115 9.70 0.73 12.23
N ASP A 116 10.68 0.14 12.88
CA ASP A 116 11.15 0.62 14.17
C ASP A 116 12.39 1.50 14.04
#